data_f2c89e3348f3db4ba502e11a06241dfa
#
_entry.id   f2c89e3348f3db4ba502e11a06241dfa
#
_cell.length_a   1.000
_cell.length_b   1.000
_cell.length_c   1.000
_cell.angle_alpha   90.00
_cell.angle_beta   90.00
_cell.angle_gamma   90.00
#
_symmetry.space_group_name_H-M   'P 1'
#
loop_
_entity.id
_entity.type
_entity.pdbx_description
1 polymer ?
#
loop_
_entity_poly.entity_id
_entity_poly.type
_entity_poly.pdbx_seq_one_letter_code
_entity_poly.pdbx_strand_id
1 'polypeptide(L)'
;MAFRRIKQFLRRRKLAKAGIVVDVSCRFVSYGVRAGVWSFVPEALTGGVVYSAGVGNNIAWDLAMIEHHQVELHAFDPTPRSVRWIEEQALPSQFHFHPQGVGAIDGAQAFSEPNRERKFNYTRADLGDPQDKVVQCEVRRLDTLRQELGHQEIDILKMDVEGEEMSVLPDMLASGIQPGQLLVEFHYNYPKIPFSDFLGLISRLRESGYRIFHISERGYEFGFIHRRLLPKDPT
;
A
#
# COMPACT_ATOMS: atom_id res chain seq x y z
N MET A 1 16.61 -21.79 2.83
CA MET A 1 15.64 -21.39 3.87
C MET A 1 16.30 -20.66 5.05
N ALA A 2 17.36 -21.16 5.68
CA ALA A 2 17.99 -20.53 6.85
C ALA A 2 18.45 -19.07 6.63
N PHE A 3 19.11 -18.77 5.53
CA PHE A 3 19.62 -17.42 5.21
C PHE A 3 18.51 -16.37 5.08
N ARG A 4 17.32 -16.74 4.53
CA ARG A 4 16.15 -15.84 4.45
C ARG A 4 15.61 -15.52 5.85
N ARG A 5 15.50 -16.51 6.74
CA ARG A 5 15.05 -16.31 8.13
C ARG A 5 16.00 -15.39 8.92
N ILE A 6 17.31 -15.55 8.73
CA ILE A 6 18.30 -14.66 9.38
C ILE A 6 18.13 -13.22 8.92
N LYS A 7 17.98 -12.98 7.61
CA LYS A 7 17.73 -11.61 7.07
C LYS A 7 16.44 -11.00 7.63
N GLN A 8 15.36 -11.76 7.72
CA GLN A 8 14.10 -11.32 8.30
C GLN A 8 14.27 -10.97 9.79
N PHE A 9 14.92 -11.82 10.56
CA PHE A 9 15.21 -11.58 11.98
C PHE A 9 16.02 -10.30 12.19
N LEU A 10 17.11 -10.12 11.43
CA LEU A 10 17.94 -8.92 11.53
C LEU A 10 17.17 -7.64 11.17
N ARG A 11 16.30 -7.71 10.16
CA ARG A 11 15.43 -6.59 9.78
C ARG A 11 14.45 -6.24 10.89
N ARG A 12 13.74 -7.23 11.43
CA ARG A 12 12.81 -7.03 12.55
C ARG A 12 13.51 -6.44 13.77
N ARG A 13 14.74 -6.90 14.06
CA ARG A 13 15.56 -6.35 15.13
C ARG A 13 15.98 -4.91 14.86
N LYS A 14 16.30 -4.56 13.60
CA LYS A 14 16.61 -3.16 13.21
C LYS A 14 15.39 -2.27 13.43
N LEU A 15 14.22 -2.70 13.00
CA LEU A 15 12.96 -1.98 13.22
C LEU A 15 12.68 -1.77 14.70
N ALA A 16 12.72 -2.81 15.50
CA ALA A 16 12.48 -2.74 16.94
C ALA A 16 13.44 -1.80 17.67
N LYS A 17 14.76 -1.84 17.32
CA LYS A 17 15.75 -0.90 17.85
C LYS A 17 15.46 0.56 17.50
N ALA A 18 14.80 0.81 16.37
CA ALA A 18 14.37 2.14 15.95
C ALA A 18 12.99 2.53 16.50
N GLY A 19 12.42 1.76 17.43
CA GLY A 19 11.09 2.04 18.00
C GLY A 19 9.92 1.68 17.08
N ILE A 20 10.18 0.93 16.01
CA ILE A 20 9.15 0.45 15.09
C ILE A 20 8.67 -0.92 15.56
N VAL A 21 7.58 -0.92 16.31
CA VAL A 21 6.91 -2.09 16.90
C VAL A 21 5.41 -1.95 16.71
N VAL A 22 4.66 -3.01 17.00
CA VAL A 22 3.20 -2.95 17.07
C VAL A 22 2.79 -2.01 18.22
N ASP A 23 1.97 -1.01 17.89
CA ASP A 23 1.53 0.02 18.83
C ASP A 23 0.26 -0.40 19.59
N VAL A 24 -0.59 -1.19 18.93
CA VAL A 24 -1.90 -1.60 19.47
C VAL A 24 -2.22 -3.04 19.09
N SER A 25 -2.82 -3.77 20.01
CA SER A 25 -3.30 -5.13 19.77
C SER A 25 -4.73 -5.07 19.22
N CYS A 26 -4.92 -5.55 18.00
CA CYS A 26 -6.22 -5.69 17.35
C CYS A 26 -6.43 -7.14 16.93
N ARG A 27 -7.68 -7.59 16.90
CA ARG A 27 -8.05 -8.79 16.17
C ARG A 27 -8.01 -8.46 14.68
N PHE A 28 -7.20 -9.17 13.91
CA PHE A 28 -7.09 -8.98 12.47
C PHE A 28 -7.25 -10.30 11.73
N VAL A 29 -7.58 -10.21 10.46
CA VAL A 29 -7.56 -11.32 9.51
C VAL A 29 -6.57 -11.02 8.39
N SER A 30 -6.14 -12.06 7.68
CA SER A 30 -5.17 -11.93 6.57
C SER A 30 -5.69 -12.70 5.38
N TYR A 31 -5.73 -12.04 4.23
CA TYR A 31 -6.05 -12.65 2.95
C TYR A 31 -4.90 -12.51 1.97
N GLY A 32 -5.03 -13.18 0.84
CA GLY A 32 -4.05 -13.16 -0.23
C GLY A 32 -3.14 -14.39 -0.26
N VAL A 33 -2.23 -14.41 -1.23
CA VAL A 33 -1.32 -15.54 -1.46
C VAL A 33 0.10 -15.06 -1.70
N ARG A 34 1.08 -15.89 -1.37
CA ARG A 34 2.51 -15.63 -1.58
C ARG A 34 2.98 -14.33 -0.90
N ALA A 35 3.54 -13.37 -1.68
CA ALA A 35 4.01 -12.08 -1.16
C ALA A 35 2.86 -11.06 -0.96
N GLY A 36 1.71 -11.26 -1.61
CA GLY A 36 0.54 -10.39 -1.51
C GLY A 36 -0.42 -10.80 -0.41
N VAL A 37 0.08 -11.11 0.79
CA VAL A 37 -0.75 -11.37 1.97
C VAL A 37 -0.84 -10.09 2.80
N TRP A 38 -2.08 -9.62 3.01
CA TRP A 38 -2.35 -8.38 3.74
C TRP A 38 -3.28 -8.62 4.91
N SER A 39 -2.95 -7.98 6.03
CA SER A 39 -3.69 -8.07 7.29
C SER A 39 -4.49 -6.81 7.53
N PHE A 40 -5.75 -6.93 7.91
CA PHE A 40 -6.63 -5.80 8.23
C PHE A 40 -7.57 -6.16 9.39
N VAL A 41 -8.21 -5.16 9.97
CA VAL A 41 -9.16 -5.29 11.08
C VAL A 41 -10.59 -5.22 10.51
N PRO A 42 -11.32 -6.34 10.40
CA PRO A 42 -12.65 -6.37 9.77
C PRO A 42 -13.68 -5.49 10.50
N GLU A 43 -13.62 -5.46 11.82
CA GLU A 43 -14.54 -4.69 12.66
C GLU A 43 -14.41 -3.17 12.46
N ALA A 44 -13.35 -2.72 11.77
CA ALA A 44 -13.09 -1.32 11.45
C ALA A 44 -13.53 -0.93 10.04
N LEU A 45 -14.21 -1.79 9.30
CA LEU A 45 -14.86 -1.44 8.03
C LEU A 45 -16.16 -0.67 8.33
N THR A 46 -16.38 0.46 7.69
CA THR A 46 -17.52 1.36 7.98
C THR A 46 -18.37 1.70 6.77
N GLY A 47 -17.76 1.95 5.62
CA GLY A 47 -18.44 2.36 4.38
C GLY A 47 -18.29 1.40 3.22
N GLY A 48 -17.40 0.42 3.33
CA GLY A 48 -17.18 -0.60 2.31
C GLY A 48 -16.36 -0.13 1.10
N VAL A 49 -15.69 1.04 1.16
CA VAL A 49 -14.83 1.54 0.07
C VAL A 49 -13.37 1.21 0.33
N VAL A 50 -12.76 0.47 -0.58
CA VAL A 50 -11.37 0.03 -0.50
C VAL A 50 -10.59 0.51 -1.72
N TYR A 51 -9.45 1.15 -1.48
CA TYR A 51 -8.49 1.53 -2.51
C TYR A 51 -7.28 0.61 -2.45
N SER A 52 -6.90 0.03 -3.60
CA SER A 52 -5.77 -0.89 -3.74
C SER A 52 -4.81 -0.35 -4.80
N ALA A 53 -3.72 0.28 -4.37
CA ALA A 53 -2.68 0.80 -5.25
C ALA A 53 -1.55 -0.23 -5.42
N GLY A 54 -1.19 -0.50 -6.68
CA GLY A 54 -0.21 -1.52 -7.04
C GLY A 54 -0.86 -2.91 -7.16
N VAL A 55 -1.40 -3.19 -8.35
CA VAL A 55 -2.06 -4.46 -8.68
C VAL A 55 -1.04 -5.52 -9.09
N GLY A 56 -0.05 -5.13 -9.89
CA GLY A 56 0.92 -6.06 -10.45
C GLY A 56 0.23 -7.20 -11.21
N ASN A 57 0.41 -8.42 -10.72
CA ASN A 57 -0.26 -9.63 -11.23
C ASN A 57 -0.85 -10.49 -10.10
N ASN A 58 -1.31 -9.87 -9.03
CA ASN A 58 -1.87 -10.58 -7.90
C ASN A 58 -2.97 -9.77 -7.21
N ILE A 59 -4.21 -10.16 -7.46
CA ILE A 59 -5.43 -9.58 -6.87
C ILE A 59 -6.13 -10.52 -5.88
N ALA A 60 -5.41 -11.52 -5.35
CA ALA A 60 -6.02 -12.51 -4.48
C ALA A 60 -6.56 -11.91 -3.17
N TRP A 61 -5.89 -10.89 -2.63
CA TRP A 61 -6.40 -10.15 -1.48
C TRP A 61 -7.63 -9.32 -1.86
N ASP A 62 -7.58 -8.65 -2.99
CA ASP A 62 -8.64 -7.78 -3.49
C ASP A 62 -9.94 -8.57 -3.72
N LEU A 63 -9.85 -9.73 -4.37
CA LEU A 63 -11.00 -10.60 -4.59
C LEU A 63 -11.56 -11.17 -3.28
N ALA A 64 -10.70 -11.54 -2.32
CA ALA A 64 -11.15 -12.01 -1.02
C ALA A 64 -11.87 -10.91 -0.22
N MET A 65 -11.44 -9.65 -0.34
CA MET A 65 -12.14 -8.51 0.27
C MET A 65 -13.56 -8.37 -0.27
N ILE A 66 -13.74 -8.48 -1.58
CA ILE A 66 -15.06 -8.43 -2.21
C ILE A 66 -15.91 -9.63 -1.78
N GLU A 67 -15.34 -10.86 -1.86
CA GLU A 67 -16.08 -12.09 -1.56
C GLU A 67 -16.58 -12.14 -0.12
N HIS A 68 -15.74 -11.77 0.86
CA HIS A 68 -16.05 -11.95 2.27
C HIS A 68 -16.62 -10.72 2.95
N HIS A 69 -16.40 -9.52 2.42
CA HIS A 69 -16.80 -8.25 3.04
C HIS A 69 -17.68 -7.38 2.16
N GLN A 70 -17.97 -7.78 0.92
CA GLN A 70 -18.88 -7.09 -0.02
C GLN A 70 -18.49 -5.61 -0.23
N VAL A 71 -17.19 -5.33 -0.27
CA VAL A 71 -16.67 -3.97 -0.45
C VAL A 71 -16.69 -3.55 -1.92
N GLU A 72 -16.82 -2.25 -2.19
CA GLU A 72 -16.50 -1.64 -3.47
C GLU A 72 -14.99 -1.38 -3.51
N LEU A 73 -14.29 -2.07 -4.42
CA LEU A 73 -12.84 -2.07 -4.50
C LEU A 73 -12.37 -1.35 -5.75
N HIS A 74 -11.63 -0.27 -5.55
CA HIS A 74 -11.00 0.53 -6.60
C HIS A 74 -9.51 0.21 -6.65
N ALA A 75 -9.08 -0.49 -7.70
CA ALA A 75 -7.72 -0.93 -7.91
C ALA A 75 -7.00 0.00 -8.90
N PHE A 76 -5.82 0.48 -8.55
CA PHE A 76 -5.04 1.45 -9.32
C PHE A 76 -3.68 0.87 -9.70
N ASP A 77 -3.37 0.82 -10.99
CA ASP A 77 -2.05 0.47 -11.49
C ASP A 77 -1.86 1.04 -12.90
N PRO A 78 -0.89 1.93 -13.13
CA PRO A 78 -0.69 2.60 -14.40
C PRO A 78 0.20 1.81 -15.34
N THR A 79 0.78 0.69 -14.89
CA THR A 79 1.87 0.04 -15.61
C THR A 79 1.35 -0.84 -16.74
N PRO A 80 1.98 -0.78 -17.94
CA PRO A 80 1.44 -1.48 -19.12
C PRO A 80 1.29 -3.00 -18.96
N ARG A 81 2.12 -3.61 -18.10
CA ARG A 81 2.03 -5.06 -17.86
C ARG A 81 0.86 -5.42 -16.96
N SER A 82 0.61 -4.62 -15.91
CA SER A 82 -0.52 -4.82 -15.02
C SER A 82 -1.84 -4.56 -15.73
N VAL A 83 -1.93 -3.50 -16.53
CA VAL A 83 -3.12 -3.20 -17.35
C VAL A 83 -3.47 -4.38 -18.25
N ARG A 84 -2.53 -4.89 -19.05
CA ARG A 84 -2.77 -6.05 -19.91
C ARG A 84 -3.14 -7.30 -19.12
N TRP A 85 -2.50 -7.52 -17.98
CA TRP A 85 -2.78 -8.70 -17.17
C TRP A 85 -4.19 -8.65 -16.57
N ILE A 86 -4.64 -7.48 -16.09
CA ILE A 86 -5.96 -7.33 -15.49
C ILE A 86 -7.09 -7.49 -16.51
N GLU A 87 -6.87 -7.06 -17.76
CA GLU A 87 -7.83 -7.24 -18.87
C GLU A 87 -8.15 -8.71 -19.17
N GLU A 88 -7.26 -9.62 -18.79
CA GLU A 88 -7.41 -11.08 -18.99
C GLU A 88 -8.12 -11.76 -17.80
N GLN A 89 -8.45 -11.02 -16.72
CA GLN A 89 -9.04 -11.59 -15.51
C GLN A 89 -10.57 -11.53 -15.56
N ALA A 90 -11.24 -12.57 -15.02
CA ALA A 90 -12.66 -12.53 -14.72
C ALA A 90 -12.87 -11.79 -13.38
N LEU A 91 -13.43 -10.61 -13.43
CA LEU A 91 -13.58 -9.73 -12.27
C LEU A 91 -15.05 -9.62 -11.85
N PRO A 92 -15.36 -9.58 -10.54
CA PRO A 92 -16.71 -9.28 -10.06
C PRO A 92 -17.05 -7.81 -10.30
N SER A 93 -18.33 -7.47 -10.28
CA SER A 93 -18.81 -6.11 -10.55
C SER A 93 -18.33 -5.05 -9.56
N GLN A 94 -18.00 -5.45 -8.36
CA GLN A 94 -17.45 -4.59 -7.31
C GLN A 94 -15.94 -4.28 -7.49
N PHE A 95 -15.26 -4.91 -8.46
CA PHE A 95 -13.86 -4.63 -8.77
C PHE A 95 -13.75 -3.58 -9.86
N HIS A 96 -13.36 -2.37 -9.50
CA HIS A 96 -13.20 -1.24 -10.41
C HIS A 96 -11.72 -0.99 -10.69
N PHE A 97 -11.26 -1.34 -11.89
CA PHE A 97 -9.87 -1.10 -12.27
C PHE A 97 -9.69 0.29 -12.90
N HIS A 98 -8.67 1.00 -12.45
CA HIS A 98 -8.25 2.30 -12.96
C HIS A 98 -6.82 2.20 -13.48
N PRO A 99 -6.58 2.40 -14.80
CA PRO A 99 -5.24 2.35 -15.39
C PRO A 99 -4.43 3.62 -15.10
N GLN A 100 -4.51 4.09 -13.88
CA GLN A 100 -3.82 5.26 -13.32
C GLN A 100 -3.13 4.86 -12.03
N GLY A 101 -1.96 5.45 -11.75
CA GLY A 101 -1.27 5.24 -10.49
C GLY A 101 -1.72 6.21 -9.41
N VAL A 102 -1.58 5.79 -8.16
CA VAL A 102 -1.66 6.71 -7.03
C VAL A 102 -0.30 7.37 -6.86
N GLY A 103 -0.24 8.69 -6.99
CA GLY A 103 0.97 9.51 -6.90
C GLY A 103 0.83 10.67 -5.93
N ALA A 104 1.88 11.47 -5.81
CA ALA A 104 1.87 12.76 -5.11
C ALA A 104 1.65 13.95 -6.05
N ILE A 105 1.43 13.70 -7.32
CA ILE A 105 1.14 14.68 -8.38
C ILE A 105 0.02 14.17 -9.26
N ASP A 106 -0.62 15.06 -10.01
CA ASP A 106 -1.51 14.72 -11.12
C ASP A 106 -0.74 14.87 -12.44
N GLY A 107 -0.83 13.87 -13.31
CA GLY A 107 -0.23 13.90 -14.65
C GLY A 107 0.68 12.72 -14.96
N ALA A 108 1.58 12.91 -15.93
CA ALA A 108 2.50 11.85 -16.34
C ALA A 108 3.71 11.76 -15.41
N GLN A 109 4.06 10.53 -15.03
CA GLN A 109 5.24 10.22 -14.26
C GLN A 109 6.06 9.12 -14.93
N ALA A 110 7.37 9.23 -14.85
CA ALA A 110 8.31 8.30 -15.44
C ALA A 110 8.57 7.10 -14.52
N PHE A 111 8.42 5.88 -15.03
CA PHE A 111 8.71 4.63 -14.33
C PHE A 111 9.77 3.82 -15.06
N SER A 112 10.68 3.22 -14.31
CA SER A 112 11.63 2.21 -14.81
C SER A 112 10.93 0.88 -15.00
N GLU A 113 10.97 0.35 -16.21
CA GLU A 113 10.43 -0.96 -16.55
C GLU A 113 11.42 -2.06 -16.11
N PRO A 114 10.97 -3.08 -15.36
CA PRO A 114 11.87 -4.14 -14.93
C PRO A 114 12.40 -4.96 -16.12
N ASN A 115 13.71 -5.24 -16.14
CA ASN A 115 14.42 -5.93 -17.23
C ASN A 115 13.97 -7.37 -17.50
N ARG A 116 13.10 -7.95 -16.65
CA ARG A 116 12.58 -9.32 -16.83
C ARG A 116 11.10 -9.24 -17.17
N GLU A 117 10.69 -9.80 -18.29
CA GLU A 117 9.30 -9.82 -18.78
C GLU A 117 8.26 -10.31 -17.76
N ARG A 118 8.63 -11.21 -16.84
CA ARG A 118 7.74 -11.76 -15.81
C ARG A 118 7.68 -10.93 -14.53
N LYS A 119 8.38 -9.80 -14.45
CA LYS A 119 8.33 -8.91 -13.30
C LYS A 119 7.35 -7.77 -13.56
N PHE A 120 6.62 -7.41 -12.53
CA PHE A 120 5.63 -6.32 -12.51
C PHE A 120 6.06 -5.14 -11.64
N ASN A 121 7.23 -5.21 -11.03
CA ASN A 121 7.78 -4.22 -10.11
C ASN A 121 8.34 -3.02 -10.89
N TYR A 122 7.46 -2.14 -11.36
CA TYR A 122 7.85 -0.86 -11.93
C TYR A 122 8.12 0.12 -10.81
N THR A 123 9.29 0.73 -10.78
CA THR A 123 9.65 1.76 -9.79
C THR A 123 9.67 3.13 -10.46
N ARG A 124 9.52 4.19 -9.68
CA ARG A 124 9.75 5.54 -10.18
C ARG A 124 11.15 5.63 -10.81
N ALA A 125 11.28 6.30 -11.96
CA ALA A 125 12.50 6.25 -12.77
C ALA A 125 13.74 6.77 -12.02
N ASP A 126 13.59 7.72 -11.10
CA ASP A 126 14.67 8.21 -10.26
C ASP A 126 15.11 7.20 -9.18
N LEU A 127 14.28 6.21 -8.84
CA LEU A 127 14.61 5.10 -7.94
C LEU A 127 15.20 3.88 -8.67
N GLY A 128 14.89 3.74 -9.97
CA GLY A 128 15.33 2.62 -10.82
C GLY A 128 16.82 2.65 -11.20
N ASP A 129 17.22 1.67 -12.01
CA ASP A 129 18.54 1.65 -12.64
C ASP A 129 18.54 2.64 -13.82
N PRO A 130 19.58 3.48 -13.99
CA PRO A 130 19.70 4.39 -15.14
C PRO A 130 19.68 3.70 -16.51
N GLN A 131 19.94 2.39 -16.57
CA GLN A 131 19.91 1.60 -17.80
C GLN A 131 18.54 0.98 -18.09
N ASP A 132 17.58 1.07 -17.16
CA ASP A 132 16.25 0.54 -17.35
C ASP A 132 15.50 1.34 -18.40
N LYS A 133 14.65 0.64 -19.18
CA LYS A 133 13.71 1.32 -20.06
C LYS A 133 12.72 2.13 -19.25
N VAL A 134 12.51 3.38 -19.63
CA VAL A 134 11.57 4.29 -18.98
C VAL A 134 10.26 4.34 -19.76
N VAL A 135 9.15 4.25 -19.03
CA VAL A 135 7.79 4.44 -19.55
C VAL A 135 7.11 5.58 -18.82
N GLN A 136 6.29 6.35 -19.55
CA GLN A 136 5.45 7.38 -18.95
C GLN A 136 4.09 6.77 -18.62
N CYS A 137 3.65 6.94 -17.37
CA CYS A 137 2.36 6.47 -16.91
C CYS A 137 1.59 7.63 -16.27
N GLU A 138 0.28 7.59 -16.40
CA GLU A 138 -0.61 8.54 -15.75
C GLU A 138 -0.70 8.26 -14.25
N VAL A 139 -0.52 9.28 -13.44
CA VAL A 139 -0.71 9.21 -11.99
C VAL A 139 -1.67 10.31 -11.53
N ARG A 140 -2.35 10.05 -10.45
CA ARG A 140 -3.25 11.00 -9.77
C ARG A 140 -2.95 11.03 -8.28
N ARG A 141 -3.10 12.21 -7.70
CA ARG A 141 -3.09 12.36 -6.24
C ARG A 141 -4.30 11.61 -5.65
N LEU A 142 -4.12 11.10 -4.47
CA LEU A 142 -5.21 10.39 -3.77
C LEU A 142 -6.44 11.29 -3.57
N ASP A 143 -6.25 12.58 -3.33
CA ASP A 143 -7.34 13.55 -3.18
C ASP A 143 -8.10 13.74 -4.50
N THR A 144 -7.39 13.84 -5.62
CA THR A 144 -8.00 13.93 -6.96
C THR A 144 -8.84 12.69 -7.25
N LEU A 145 -8.28 11.49 -7.06
CA LEU A 145 -9.02 10.23 -7.25
C LEU A 145 -10.26 10.14 -6.38
N ARG A 146 -10.15 10.51 -5.10
CA ARG A 146 -11.27 10.48 -4.17
C ARG A 146 -12.40 11.42 -4.61
N GLN A 147 -12.06 12.62 -5.09
CA GLN A 147 -13.03 13.60 -5.60
C GLN A 147 -13.67 13.13 -6.90
N GLU A 148 -12.89 12.65 -7.86
CA GLU A 148 -13.38 12.14 -9.15
C GLU A 148 -14.35 10.96 -8.98
N LEU A 149 -14.10 10.09 -8.00
CA LEU A 149 -14.93 8.93 -7.69
C LEU A 149 -16.08 9.27 -6.73
N GLY A 150 -16.13 10.48 -6.18
CA GLY A 150 -17.20 10.93 -5.30
C GLY A 150 -17.20 10.32 -3.90
N HIS A 151 -16.08 9.72 -3.47
CA HIS A 151 -15.97 9.07 -2.16
C HIS A 151 -15.68 10.09 -1.06
N GLN A 152 -16.44 10.03 0.03
CA GLN A 152 -16.22 10.86 1.21
C GLN A 152 -15.18 10.23 2.15
N GLU A 153 -15.25 8.92 2.31
CA GLU A 153 -14.37 8.14 3.18
C GLU A 153 -13.78 6.95 2.44
N ILE A 154 -12.63 6.50 2.88
CA ILE A 154 -11.92 5.30 2.41
C ILE A 154 -11.71 4.44 3.65
N ASP A 155 -12.25 3.23 3.66
CA ASP A 155 -12.06 2.30 4.78
C ASP A 155 -10.64 1.78 4.83
N ILE A 156 -10.12 1.33 3.68
CA ILE A 156 -8.76 0.81 3.57
C ILE A 156 -8.07 1.43 2.35
N LEU A 157 -6.86 1.93 2.55
CA LEU A 157 -5.89 2.19 1.49
C LEU A 157 -4.78 1.14 1.58
N LYS A 158 -4.75 0.21 0.62
CA LYS A 158 -3.64 -0.72 0.41
C LYS A 158 -2.67 -0.11 -0.58
N MET A 159 -1.38 -0.19 -0.29
CA MET A 159 -0.30 0.34 -1.15
C MET A 159 0.86 -0.64 -1.26
N ASP A 160 1.18 -1.03 -2.49
CA ASP A 160 2.40 -1.72 -2.88
C ASP A 160 2.89 -1.08 -4.19
N VAL A 161 3.56 0.06 -4.07
CA VAL A 161 3.83 1.00 -5.17
C VAL A 161 5.32 1.27 -5.38
N GLU A 162 6.15 0.32 -4.95
CA GLU A 162 7.57 0.22 -5.31
C GLU A 162 8.37 1.52 -5.06
N GLY A 163 8.14 2.15 -3.88
CA GLY A 163 8.84 3.34 -3.41
C GLY A 163 8.01 4.63 -3.44
N GLU A 164 6.87 4.66 -4.13
CA GLU A 164 5.97 5.84 -4.18
C GLU A 164 5.27 6.11 -2.83
N GLU A 165 5.18 5.15 -1.94
CA GLU A 165 4.62 5.34 -0.60
C GLU A 165 5.30 6.47 0.17
N MET A 166 6.59 6.72 -0.13
CA MET A 166 7.38 7.79 0.48
C MET A 166 6.96 9.20 0.04
N SER A 167 6.26 9.31 -1.08
CA SER A 167 5.72 10.56 -1.62
C SER A 167 4.21 10.68 -1.37
N VAL A 168 3.48 9.59 -1.60
CA VAL A 168 2.00 9.56 -1.54
C VAL A 168 1.50 9.74 -0.11
N LEU A 169 2.06 9.06 0.88
CA LEU A 169 1.57 9.15 2.26
C LEU A 169 1.75 10.56 2.86
N PRO A 170 2.89 11.28 2.65
CA PRO A 170 2.99 12.67 3.03
C PRO A 170 1.96 13.59 2.35
N ASP A 171 1.68 13.39 1.06
CA ASP A 171 0.68 14.16 0.32
C ASP A 171 -0.75 13.87 0.82
N MET A 172 -1.07 12.60 1.06
CA MET A 172 -2.32 12.16 1.68
C MET A 172 -2.56 12.87 3.02
N LEU A 173 -1.55 12.89 3.89
CA LEU A 173 -1.65 13.55 5.19
C LEU A 173 -1.83 15.07 5.05
N ALA A 174 -1.10 15.69 4.12
CA ALA A 174 -1.20 17.13 3.86
C ALA A 174 -2.57 17.53 3.30
N SER A 175 -3.21 16.65 2.53
CA SER A 175 -4.57 16.82 1.99
C SER A 175 -5.68 16.53 3.02
N GLY A 176 -5.32 16.12 4.24
CA GLY A 176 -6.29 15.81 5.29
C GLY A 176 -7.07 14.51 5.06
N ILE A 177 -6.63 13.68 4.11
CA ILE A 177 -7.26 12.38 3.84
C ILE A 177 -6.80 11.38 4.90
N GLN A 178 -7.76 10.72 5.53
CA GLN A 178 -7.49 9.79 6.62
C GLN A 178 -8.26 8.47 6.41
N PRO A 179 -7.77 7.56 5.56
CA PRO A 179 -8.33 6.22 5.47
C PRO A 179 -8.43 5.56 6.85
N GLY A 180 -9.45 4.74 7.06
CA GLY A 180 -9.64 4.02 8.31
C GLY A 180 -8.44 3.14 8.65
N GLN A 181 -7.91 2.45 7.63
CA GLN A 181 -6.73 1.61 7.74
C GLN A 181 -5.77 1.88 6.57
N LEU A 182 -4.47 1.74 6.84
CA LEU A 182 -3.43 1.75 5.82
C LEU A 182 -2.72 0.40 5.83
N LEU A 183 -2.65 -0.25 4.68
CA LEU A 183 -1.90 -1.49 4.48
C LEU A 183 -0.79 -1.18 3.48
N VAL A 184 0.45 -1.09 3.95
CA VAL A 184 1.55 -0.53 3.16
C VAL A 184 2.74 -1.48 3.13
N GLU A 185 3.23 -1.83 1.91
CA GLU A 185 4.58 -2.37 1.75
C GLU A 185 5.56 -1.19 1.62
N PHE A 186 6.47 -1.05 2.58
CA PHE A 186 7.49 0.00 2.54
C PHE A 186 8.78 -0.51 1.91
N HIS A 187 9.26 0.23 0.91
CA HIS A 187 10.48 -0.09 0.17
C HIS A 187 11.73 0.64 0.73
N TYR A 188 11.80 0.79 2.06
CA TYR A 188 12.93 1.43 2.77
C TYR A 188 14.28 0.71 2.64
N ASN A 189 14.32 -0.43 1.95
CA ASN A 189 15.53 -1.14 1.57
C ASN A 189 16.09 -0.72 0.21
N TYR A 190 15.40 0.15 -0.52
CA TYR A 190 15.91 0.67 -1.78
C TYR A 190 17.10 1.59 -1.50
N PRO A 191 18.20 1.50 -2.30
CA PRO A 191 19.41 2.28 -2.06
C PRO A 191 19.20 3.79 -2.00
N LYS A 192 18.21 4.29 -2.73
CA LYS A 192 17.89 5.72 -2.83
C LYS A 192 16.83 6.17 -1.83
N ILE A 193 16.34 5.30 -0.95
CA ILE A 193 15.40 5.63 0.13
C ILE A 193 16.15 5.54 1.46
N PRO A 194 16.53 6.68 2.07
CA PRO A 194 17.18 6.69 3.38
C PRO A 194 16.25 6.09 4.45
N PHE A 195 16.82 5.27 5.33
CA PHE A 195 16.06 4.68 6.43
C PHE A 195 15.51 5.74 7.40
N SER A 196 16.20 6.88 7.52
CA SER A 196 15.74 8.06 8.28
C SER A 196 14.41 8.61 7.76
N ASP A 197 14.20 8.61 6.45
CA ASP A 197 12.99 9.16 5.82
C ASP A 197 11.80 8.24 6.12
N PHE A 198 12.01 6.92 6.05
CA PHE A 198 11.02 5.94 6.49
C PHE A 198 10.67 6.15 7.98
N LEU A 199 11.65 6.35 8.88
CA LEU A 199 11.38 6.61 10.30
C LEU A 199 10.59 7.90 10.49
N GLY A 200 10.95 8.96 9.77
CA GLY A 200 10.22 10.24 9.78
C GLY A 200 8.77 10.09 9.32
N LEU A 201 8.54 9.28 8.27
CA LEU A 201 7.19 9.00 7.79
C LEU A 201 6.35 8.23 8.82
N ILE A 202 6.91 7.20 9.46
CA ILE A 202 6.22 6.47 10.55
C ILE A 202 5.86 7.41 11.70
N SER A 203 6.77 8.34 12.09
CA SER A 203 6.47 9.35 13.12
C SER A 203 5.27 10.21 12.74
N ARG A 204 5.28 10.74 11.52
CA ARG A 204 4.17 11.56 10.98
C ARG A 204 2.84 10.80 10.95
N LEU A 205 2.84 9.53 10.55
CA LEU A 205 1.63 8.68 10.59
C LEU A 205 1.11 8.54 12.02
N ARG A 206 2.00 8.27 13.00
CA ARG A 206 1.62 8.17 14.41
C ARG A 206 1.07 9.50 14.96
N GLU A 207 1.69 10.62 14.63
CA GLU A 207 1.25 11.98 15.00
C GLU A 207 -0.14 12.30 14.43
N SER A 208 -0.41 11.82 13.19
CA SER A 208 -1.71 11.94 12.51
C SER A 208 -2.77 10.96 13.03
N GLY A 209 -2.45 10.17 14.05
CA GLY A 209 -3.42 9.30 14.72
C GLY A 209 -3.39 7.84 14.30
N TYR A 210 -2.51 7.43 13.40
CA TYR A 210 -2.37 6.01 13.04
C TYR A 210 -1.58 5.23 14.09
N ARG A 211 -1.94 3.96 14.25
CA ARG A 211 -1.26 3.01 15.14
C ARG A 211 -0.96 1.73 14.37
N ILE A 212 0.25 1.22 14.50
CA ILE A 212 0.66 -0.06 13.90
C ILE A 212 -0.03 -1.18 14.66
N PHE A 213 -0.87 -1.97 14.01
CA PHE A 213 -1.47 -3.18 14.57
C PHE A 213 -0.80 -4.45 14.04
N HIS A 214 -0.11 -4.38 12.89
CA HIS A 214 0.55 -5.52 12.29
C HIS A 214 1.85 -5.11 11.59
N ILE A 215 2.87 -5.96 11.70
CA ILE A 215 4.10 -5.93 10.90
C ILE A 215 4.37 -7.36 10.46
N SER A 216 4.46 -7.59 9.16
CA SER A 216 4.71 -8.92 8.59
C SER A 216 6.04 -9.53 9.07
N GLU A 217 6.19 -10.85 8.91
CA GLU A 217 7.47 -11.52 9.17
C GLU A 217 8.61 -10.99 8.30
N ARG A 218 8.30 -10.56 7.08
CA ARG A 218 9.26 -9.94 6.15
C ARG A 218 9.74 -8.59 6.68
N GLY A 219 8.90 -7.88 7.46
CA GLY A 219 9.17 -6.56 8.00
C GLY A 219 9.05 -5.45 6.96
N TYR A 220 8.32 -5.65 5.88
CA TYR A 220 8.03 -4.67 4.84
C TYR A 220 6.57 -4.27 4.81
N GLU A 221 5.66 -5.22 5.01
CA GLU A 221 4.22 -4.99 5.02
C GLU A 221 3.77 -4.59 6.43
N PHE A 222 3.12 -3.43 6.51
CA PHE A 222 2.61 -2.82 7.74
C PHE A 222 1.11 -2.63 7.65
N GLY A 223 0.40 -2.95 8.73
CA GLY A 223 -1.00 -2.61 8.94
C GLY A 223 -1.11 -1.51 9.97
N PHE A 224 -1.75 -0.40 9.59
CA PHE A 224 -2.08 0.70 10.48
C PHE A 224 -3.59 0.84 10.61
N ILE A 225 -4.05 1.21 11.79
CA ILE A 225 -5.43 1.59 12.06
C ILE A 225 -5.47 3.01 12.61
N HIS A 226 -6.41 3.83 12.14
CA HIS A 226 -6.59 5.17 12.70
C HIS A 226 -7.27 5.08 14.08
N ARG A 227 -6.75 5.82 15.06
CA ARG A 227 -7.21 5.78 16.47
C ARG A 227 -8.71 6.03 16.65
N ARG A 228 -9.37 6.73 15.70
CA ARG A 228 -10.82 6.96 15.75
C ARG A 228 -11.66 5.67 15.68
N LEU A 229 -11.07 4.59 15.15
CA LEU A 229 -11.70 3.27 14.99
C LEU A 229 -11.34 2.28 16.11
N LEU A 230 -10.46 2.69 17.03
CA LEU A 230 -10.13 1.89 18.20
C LEU A 230 -11.22 2.07 19.28
N PRO A 231 -11.50 1.03 20.08
CA PRO A 231 -12.33 1.19 21.27
C PRO A 231 -11.79 2.35 22.12
N LYS A 232 -12.68 3.19 22.63
CA LYS A 232 -12.29 4.16 23.65
C LYS A 232 -11.92 3.37 24.88
N ASP A 233 -10.76 3.66 25.47
CA ASP A 233 -10.41 3.07 26.76
C ASP A 233 -11.59 3.27 27.72
N PRO A 234 -12.02 2.21 28.45
CA PRO A 234 -13.00 2.41 29.49
C PRO A 234 -12.39 3.36 30.51
N THR A 235 -12.96 4.57 30.61
CA THR A 235 -12.63 5.58 31.64
C THR A 235 -12.90 5.04 33.02
#